data_90261835b340f3e07683e848afb8ea90
#
_entry.id   90261835b340f3e07683e848afb8ea90
#
_cell.length_a   1.000
_cell.length_b   1.000
_cell.length_c   1.000
_cell.angle_alpha   90.00
_cell.angle_beta   90.00
_cell.angle_gamma   90.00
#
_symmetry.space_group_name_H-M   'P 1'
#
loop_
_entity.id
_entity.type
_entity.pdbx_description
1 polymer ?
#
loop_
_entity_poly.entity_id
_entity_poly.type
_entity_poly.pdbx_seq_one_letter_code
_entity_poly.pdbx_strand_id
1 'polypeptide(L)'
;MHDARTPRANEDFPDDSQETLQTLRPDGTLGESEEDMEARLAMESLMRHRRARRRKKLIAGGIVGVIVLVGAVAWGISRFTGNAGGSDSPQLMTTFVDRGDFTEAVETSGAVKPVTSVVVNPEVGGTIESVNVAEGDTVQEGDVLLTVKNDELDKAIRDAEMGVRNAKLGVSQAQSAYATTLEAYNKDGAEASAVDSAAFAVESAKNSLSDAQEAYSIAVANAEKRTVRAPKSGSVVAMNAQVGASTDSAANAGGLIQIADLSQMTVKVQVNEVDISKVSVGQMAKVTFSALPGVELDAQVTRIATVAGSGEDSSGHGGGVVTYDVSLLIPQPAAELKPGMTASVQIMLQSVPDTLMVPLSCVAMDEAGGSYVMVVTDYETGAAERRSVSVRASNQTTAAIEGDVDEGDKVLLDPYSVPDPDMGTNDGSGPVSTDGEAPVAENAAGSASDDGAEPTAAADTAA
;
A
#
# COMPACT_ATOMS: atom_id res chain seq x y z
N MET A 1 -68.93 20.40 -21.42
CA MET A 1 -69.54 19.42 -22.32
C MET A 1 -68.68 18.19 -22.37
N HIS A 2 -69.22 17.13 -21.79
CA HIS A 2 -68.93 15.69 -21.87
C HIS A 2 -67.54 15.25 -21.39
N ASP A 3 -67.39 14.74 -20.20
CA ASP A 3 -68.00 13.55 -19.52
C ASP A 3 -67.53 12.24 -20.20
N ALA A 4 -66.79 11.39 -19.56
CA ALA A 4 -67.21 10.15 -18.90
C ALA A 4 -66.02 9.23 -18.61
N ARG A 5 -65.78 8.98 -17.32
CA ARG A 5 -66.08 7.70 -16.62
C ARG A 5 -65.11 6.55 -16.83
N THR A 6 -64.41 6.27 -15.73
CA THR A 6 -63.95 4.93 -15.29
C THR A 6 -65.12 3.94 -15.25
N PRO A 7 -64.84 2.60 -15.31
CA PRO A 7 -65.17 1.79 -14.14
C PRO A 7 -64.10 0.84 -13.64
N ARG A 8 -64.16 0.63 -12.33
CA ARG A 8 -63.65 -0.49 -11.57
C ARG A 8 -64.34 -1.80 -11.99
N ALA A 9 -63.63 -2.90 -11.98
CA ALA A 9 -64.15 -4.21 -11.62
C ALA A 9 -63.04 -5.02 -10.90
N ASN A 10 -63.36 -5.35 -9.69
CA ASN A 10 -62.88 -6.46 -8.88
C ASN A 10 -63.33 -7.75 -9.54
N GLU A 11 -62.48 -8.76 -9.63
CA GLU A 11 -62.91 -10.17 -9.59
C GLU A 11 -61.76 -11.01 -8.99
N ASP A 12 -62.09 -11.57 -7.85
CA ASP A 12 -61.41 -12.70 -7.20
C ASP A 12 -61.35 -13.91 -8.13
N PHE A 13 -60.17 -14.57 -8.19
CA PHE A 13 -60.04 -15.98 -8.51
C PHE A 13 -58.91 -16.63 -7.72
N PRO A 14 -59.07 -17.90 -7.35
CA PRO A 14 -58.32 -18.51 -6.24
C PRO A 14 -56.97 -19.08 -6.63
N ASP A 15 -56.16 -19.13 -5.62
CA ASP A 15 -54.94 -19.88 -5.43
C ASP A 15 -55.10 -21.38 -5.84
N ASP A 16 -54.36 -21.84 -6.81
CA ASP A 16 -53.80 -23.20 -6.89
C ASP A 16 -52.87 -23.38 -8.11
N SER A 17 -51.60 -23.25 -7.93
CA SER A 17 -50.58 -23.88 -8.75
C SER A 17 -49.22 -23.73 -8.11
N GLN A 18 -48.91 -24.62 -7.19
CA GLN A 18 -47.52 -24.92 -6.84
C GLN A 18 -46.84 -25.57 -8.05
N GLU A 19 -46.20 -24.79 -8.86
CA GLU A 19 -45.29 -25.28 -9.89
C GLU A 19 -43.91 -25.51 -9.29
N THR A 20 -43.61 -26.76 -9.10
CA THR A 20 -42.30 -27.31 -8.76
C THR A 20 -41.24 -26.81 -9.71
N LEU A 21 -40.38 -25.92 -9.22
CA LEU A 21 -39.12 -25.53 -9.87
C LEU A 21 -38.16 -26.73 -9.84
N GLN A 22 -38.11 -27.48 -10.94
CA GLN A 22 -37.04 -28.43 -11.22
C GLN A 22 -35.76 -27.65 -11.54
N THR A 23 -34.78 -27.71 -10.63
CA THR A 23 -33.44 -27.21 -10.88
C THR A 23 -32.67 -28.15 -11.80
N LEU A 24 -32.49 -27.77 -13.04
CA LEU A 24 -31.59 -28.43 -13.96
C LEU A 24 -30.11 -28.14 -13.55
N ARG A 25 -29.34 -29.21 -13.37
CA ARG A 25 -27.90 -29.17 -13.31
C ARG A 25 -27.28 -28.98 -14.72
N PRO A 26 -26.09 -28.42 -14.85
CA PRO A 26 -25.48 -28.07 -16.14
C PRO A 26 -25.03 -29.24 -17.03
N ASP A 27 -25.30 -30.52 -16.65
CA ASP A 27 -24.95 -31.73 -17.40
C ASP A 27 -26.15 -32.43 -18.09
N GLY A 28 -27.32 -31.81 -18.01
CA GLY A 28 -28.49 -32.27 -18.83
C GLY A 28 -29.15 -33.58 -18.39
N THR A 29 -28.89 -34.09 -17.17
CA THR A 29 -29.57 -35.29 -16.67
C THR A 29 -30.65 -34.93 -15.66
N LEU A 30 -31.84 -35.53 -15.83
CA LEU A 30 -32.99 -35.40 -14.93
C LEU A 30 -32.67 -36.06 -13.57
N GLY A 31 -32.80 -35.29 -12.49
CA GLY A 31 -32.62 -35.78 -11.13
C GLY A 31 -33.75 -36.78 -10.76
N GLU A 32 -33.39 -37.96 -10.29
CA GLU A 32 -34.32 -38.94 -9.70
C GLU A 32 -35.00 -38.33 -8.46
N SER A 33 -36.30 -38.51 -8.34
CA SER A 33 -37.09 -38.02 -7.21
C SER A 33 -36.75 -38.79 -5.91
N GLU A 34 -36.91 -38.14 -4.76
CA GLU A 34 -36.62 -38.73 -3.43
C GLU A 34 -37.39 -40.07 -3.21
N GLU A 35 -38.56 -40.24 -3.81
CA GLU A 35 -39.34 -41.45 -3.73
C GLU A 35 -38.68 -42.66 -4.45
N ASP A 36 -37.96 -42.42 -5.55
CA ASP A 36 -37.21 -43.45 -6.25
C ASP A 36 -35.95 -43.91 -5.48
N MET A 37 -35.39 -43.03 -4.69
CA MET A 37 -34.22 -43.34 -3.84
C MET A 37 -34.62 -44.14 -2.60
N GLU A 38 -35.77 -43.87 -1.99
CA GLU A 38 -36.29 -44.65 -0.86
C GLU A 38 -36.72 -46.05 -1.29
N ALA A 39 -37.33 -46.20 -2.46
CA ALA A 39 -37.72 -47.52 -3.02
C ALA A 39 -36.48 -48.39 -3.30
N ARG A 40 -35.38 -47.84 -3.77
CA ARG A 40 -34.11 -48.57 -3.97
C ARG A 40 -33.44 -48.98 -2.65
N LEU A 41 -33.44 -48.12 -1.64
CA LEU A 41 -32.87 -48.40 -0.32
C LEU A 41 -33.67 -49.52 0.41
N ALA A 42 -35.01 -49.54 0.27
CA ALA A 42 -35.88 -50.60 0.82
C ALA A 42 -35.63 -51.95 0.16
N MET A 43 -35.39 -51.97 -1.15
CA MET A 43 -35.15 -53.22 -1.90
C MET A 43 -33.75 -53.81 -1.64
N GLU A 44 -32.77 -52.94 -1.41
CA GLU A 44 -31.39 -53.36 -1.09
C GLU A 44 -31.27 -53.91 0.35
N SER A 45 -32.10 -53.47 1.28
CA SER A 45 -32.14 -53.96 2.66
C SER A 45 -32.72 -55.39 2.75
N LEU A 46 -33.69 -55.74 1.90
CA LEU A 46 -34.29 -57.06 1.87
C LEU A 46 -33.40 -58.15 1.24
N MET A 47 -32.49 -57.75 0.36
CA MET A 47 -31.57 -58.72 -0.26
C MET A 47 -30.33 -59.01 0.63
N ARG A 48 -30.01 -58.21 1.60
CA ARG A 48 -28.87 -58.44 2.52
C ARG A 48 -29.15 -59.51 3.58
N HIS A 49 -30.41 -59.78 3.94
CA HIS A 49 -30.72 -60.72 5.03
C HIS A 49 -30.72 -62.21 4.62
N ARG A 50 -30.74 -62.56 3.35
CA ARG A 50 -30.72 -63.99 2.93
C ARG A 50 -29.33 -64.58 2.67
N ARG A 51 -28.25 -63.73 2.55
CA ARG A 51 -26.88 -64.23 2.31
C ARG A 51 -26.01 -64.35 3.57
N ALA A 52 -26.48 -63.87 4.72
CA ALA A 52 -25.68 -63.79 5.94
C ALA A 52 -25.57 -65.12 6.74
N ARG A 53 -26.39 -66.12 6.50
CA ARG A 53 -26.37 -67.33 7.33
C ARG A 53 -25.46 -68.46 6.81
N ARG A 54 -24.98 -68.46 5.57
CA ARG A 54 -24.04 -69.46 5.03
C ARG A 54 -22.54 -68.98 5.07
N ARG A 55 -22.28 -67.75 5.23
CA ARG A 55 -20.87 -67.22 5.28
C ARG A 55 -20.24 -67.21 6.67
N LYS A 56 -21.02 -67.28 7.75
CA LYS A 56 -20.48 -67.21 9.14
C LYS A 56 -19.66 -68.44 9.56
N LYS A 57 -19.90 -69.65 8.92
CA LYS A 57 -19.12 -70.83 9.23
C LYS A 57 -17.84 -71.00 8.45
N LEU A 58 -17.67 -70.30 7.31
CA LEU A 58 -16.42 -70.29 6.52
C LEU A 58 -15.46 -69.16 6.98
N ILE A 59 -16.00 -68.08 7.52
CA ILE A 59 -15.19 -66.95 8.03
C ILE A 59 -14.55 -67.31 9.38
N ALA A 60 -15.24 -68.06 10.24
CA ALA A 60 -14.68 -68.48 11.53
C ALA A 60 -13.48 -69.43 11.38
N GLY A 61 -13.50 -70.34 10.36
CA GLY A 61 -12.35 -71.19 10.06
C GLY A 61 -11.16 -70.46 9.42
N GLY A 62 -11.49 -69.44 8.59
CA GLY A 62 -10.45 -68.59 7.96
C GLY A 62 -9.73 -67.66 8.95
N ILE A 63 -10.45 -67.14 9.92
CA ILE A 63 -9.87 -66.24 10.93
C ILE A 63 -8.91 -66.98 11.86
N VAL A 64 -9.25 -68.18 12.28
CA VAL A 64 -8.36 -69.02 13.08
C VAL A 64 -7.10 -69.42 12.30
N GLY A 65 -7.25 -69.75 11.00
CA GLY A 65 -6.12 -70.04 10.13
C GLY A 65 -5.17 -68.82 9.94
N VAL A 66 -5.74 -67.61 9.77
CA VAL A 66 -4.99 -66.39 9.62
C VAL A 66 -4.32 -66.01 10.95
N ILE A 67 -4.96 -66.19 12.10
CA ILE A 67 -4.35 -65.92 13.42
C ILE A 67 -3.17 -66.85 13.68
N VAL A 68 -3.28 -68.13 13.32
CA VAL A 68 -2.18 -69.09 13.47
C VAL A 68 -1.03 -68.79 12.48
N LEU A 69 -1.36 -68.35 11.26
CA LEU A 69 -0.37 -67.97 10.25
C LEU A 69 0.33 -66.65 10.61
N VAL A 70 -0.42 -65.65 11.11
CA VAL A 70 0.13 -64.39 11.62
C VAL A 70 0.93 -64.66 12.90
N GLY A 71 0.49 -65.54 13.78
CA GLY A 71 1.27 -65.94 14.95
C GLY A 71 2.56 -66.72 14.59
N ALA A 72 2.54 -67.59 13.59
CA ALA A 72 3.71 -68.30 13.10
C ALA A 72 4.67 -67.36 12.35
N VAL A 73 4.17 -66.40 11.58
CA VAL A 73 4.99 -65.35 10.92
C VAL A 73 5.52 -64.39 11.94
N ALA A 74 4.76 -63.96 12.94
CA ALA A 74 5.23 -63.09 14.01
C ALA A 74 6.28 -63.79 14.90
N TRP A 75 6.08 -65.09 15.16
CA TRP A 75 7.08 -65.90 15.88
C TRP A 75 8.35 -66.17 15.04
N GLY A 76 8.23 -66.37 13.74
CA GLY A 76 9.33 -66.50 12.78
C GLY A 76 10.09 -65.17 12.66
N ILE A 77 9.38 -64.05 12.56
CA ILE A 77 9.98 -62.72 12.50
C ILE A 77 10.69 -62.40 13.84
N SER A 78 10.03 -62.72 14.99
CA SER A 78 10.64 -62.53 16.33
C SER A 78 11.91 -63.36 16.58
N ARG A 79 12.07 -64.51 15.89
CA ARG A 79 13.29 -65.34 15.98
C ARG A 79 14.35 -64.92 15.02
N PHE A 80 13.99 -64.22 13.92
CA PHE A 80 14.97 -63.77 12.92
C PHE A 80 15.40 -62.31 13.12
N THR A 81 14.65 -61.54 13.90
CA THR A 81 14.99 -60.14 14.25
C THR A 81 15.57 -59.98 15.65
N GLY A 82 15.84 -61.12 16.31
CA GLY A 82 16.59 -61.10 17.56
C GLY A 82 18.07 -60.93 17.32
N ASN A 83 18.52 -59.71 17.20
CA ASN A 83 19.84 -59.18 17.15
C ASN A 83 20.16 -58.38 15.86
N ALA A 84 19.32 -57.37 15.61
CA ALA A 84 19.83 -56.17 14.98
C ALA A 84 19.73 -55.11 16.08
N GLY A 85 20.82 -54.92 16.76
CA GLY A 85 21.08 -53.69 17.48
C GLY A 85 20.96 -52.57 16.44
N GLY A 86 19.78 -51.96 16.37
CA GLY A 86 19.61 -50.71 15.67
C GLY A 86 20.53 -49.73 16.38
N SER A 87 21.66 -49.43 15.79
CA SER A 87 22.34 -48.20 16.05
C SER A 87 21.30 -47.14 15.68
N ASP A 88 20.69 -46.53 16.68
CA ASP A 88 20.03 -45.25 16.54
C ASP A 88 21.16 -44.28 16.19
N SER A 89 21.61 -44.34 14.94
CA SER A 89 22.46 -43.30 14.42
C SER A 89 21.62 -42.05 14.42
N PRO A 90 21.94 -41.03 15.22
CA PRO A 90 21.20 -39.79 15.21
C PRO A 90 21.15 -39.33 13.74
N GLN A 91 19.94 -39.17 13.20
CA GLN A 91 19.77 -38.63 11.87
C GLN A 91 20.23 -37.17 11.92
N LEU A 92 21.49 -36.94 11.64
CA LEU A 92 22.06 -35.59 11.59
C LEU A 92 21.43 -34.86 10.43
N MET A 93 20.66 -33.81 10.73
CA MET A 93 20.19 -32.88 9.70
C MET A 93 21.37 -32.04 9.25
N THR A 94 21.76 -32.21 7.99
CA THR A 94 22.91 -31.52 7.39
C THR A 94 22.49 -30.72 6.18
N THR A 95 23.26 -29.69 5.89
CA THR A 95 23.13 -28.90 4.65
C THR A 95 24.51 -28.71 4.05
N PHE A 96 24.59 -28.25 2.81
CA PHE A 96 25.84 -27.93 2.16
C PHE A 96 26.18 -26.45 2.33
N VAL A 97 27.49 -26.18 2.32
CA VAL A 97 27.99 -24.81 2.18
C VAL A 97 27.97 -24.47 0.71
N ASP A 98 27.17 -23.45 0.36
CA ASP A 98 27.06 -22.97 -1.00
C ASP A 98 27.91 -21.69 -1.19
N ARG A 99 28.45 -21.48 -2.38
CA ARG A 99 29.12 -20.24 -2.75
C ARG A 99 28.23 -19.41 -3.65
N GLY A 100 28.08 -18.13 -3.35
CA GLY A 100 27.25 -17.24 -4.14
C GLY A 100 27.27 -15.79 -3.64
N ASP A 101 26.41 -14.98 -4.21
CA ASP A 101 26.26 -13.59 -3.82
C ASP A 101 25.24 -13.48 -2.68
N PHE A 102 25.72 -13.08 -1.52
CA PHE A 102 24.85 -12.80 -0.38
C PHE A 102 24.25 -11.40 -0.53
N THR A 103 22.94 -11.30 -0.42
CA THR A 103 22.22 -10.02 -0.39
C THR A 103 21.32 -9.95 0.83
N GLU A 104 21.49 -8.88 1.60
CA GLU A 104 20.52 -8.48 2.62
C GLU A 104 19.62 -7.41 2.03
N ALA A 105 18.33 -7.62 2.04
CA ALA A 105 17.35 -6.68 1.50
C ALA A 105 16.16 -6.52 2.46
N VAL A 106 15.62 -5.33 2.51
CA VAL A 106 14.33 -5.05 3.15
C VAL A 106 13.24 -5.12 2.10
N GLU A 107 12.27 -5.99 2.32
CA GLU A 107 11.09 -6.12 1.47
C GLU A 107 9.95 -5.29 2.05
N THR A 108 9.35 -4.47 1.20
CA THR A 108 8.23 -3.63 1.57
C THR A 108 7.34 -3.37 0.36
N SER A 109 6.16 -2.82 0.57
CA SER A 109 5.26 -2.47 -0.52
C SER A 109 4.76 -1.04 -0.39
N GLY A 110 4.38 -0.45 -1.52
CA GLY A 110 3.89 0.90 -1.53
C GLY A 110 3.19 1.27 -2.83
N ALA A 111 2.62 2.47 -2.85
CA ALA A 111 1.93 2.99 -4.01
C ALA A 111 2.86 3.82 -4.89
N VAL A 112 2.74 3.62 -6.20
CA VAL A 112 3.42 4.42 -7.22
C VAL A 112 2.72 5.77 -7.32
N LYS A 113 3.51 6.84 -7.33
CA LYS A 113 3.05 8.23 -7.52
C LYS A 113 3.92 8.94 -8.54
N PRO A 114 3.40 9.89 -9.28
CA PRO A 114 4.23 10.75 -10.11
C PRO A 114 5.11 11.64 -9.23
N VAL A 115 6.30 11.99 -9.70
CA VAL A 115 7.19 12.93 -8.98
C VAL A 115 6.55 14.31 -8.87
N THR A 116 5.91 14.75 -9.93
CA THR A 116 5.22 16.05 -9.98
C THR A 116 3.80 15.85 -10.45
N SER A 117 2.85 16.37 -9.68
CA SER A 117 1.45 16.47 -10.09
C SER A 117 0.87 17.81 -9.68
N VAL A 118 0.01 18.36 -10.52
CA VAL A 118 -0.67 19.63 -10.30
C VAL A 118 -2.16 19.41 -10.44
N VAL A 119 -2.89 19.87 -9.42
CA VAL A 119 -4.35 19.90 -9.46
C VAL A 119 -4.78 21.23 -10.08
N VAL A 120 -5.57 21.16 -11.12
CA VAL A 120 -6.08 22.32 -11.86
C VAL A 120 -7.54 22.52 -11.52
N ASN A 121 -7.83 23.71 -10.98
CA ASN A 121 -9.17 24.17 -10.68
C ASN A 121 -9.42 25.50 -11.40
N PRO A 122 -10.65 25.81 -11.83
CA PRO A 122 -11.02 27.12 -12.33
C PRO A 122 -10.81 28.19 -11.24
N GLU A 123 -10.34 29.36 -11.65
CA GLU A 123 -10.25 30.53 -10.77
C GLU A 123 -11.59 31.25 -10.62
N VAL A 124 -12.57 30.91 -11.48
CA VAL A 124 -13.91 31.54 -11.50
C VAL A 124 -14.98 30.48 -11.33
N GLY A 125 -15.99 30.82 -10.55
CA GLY A 125 -17.18 29.98 -10.38
C GLY A 125 -18.05 29.99 -11.64
N GLY A 126 -18.86 28.94 -11.79
CA GLY A 126 -19.79 28.83 -12.90
C GLY A 126 -20.16 27.38 -13.23
N THR A 127 -20.67 27.20 -14.45
CA THR A 127 -21.04 25.89 -14.99
C THR A 127 -20.03 25.48 -16.05
N ILE A 128 -19.55 24.23 -16.01
CA ILE A 128 -18.64 23.72 -17.01
C ILE A 128 -19.36 23.63 -18.35
N GLU A 129 -18.90 24.39 -19.33
CA GLU A 129 -19.50 24.47 -20.68
C GLU A 129 -18.93 23.39 -21.60
N SER A 130 -17.61 23.23 -21.59
CA SER A 130 -16.94 22.19 -22.38
C SER A 130 -15.73 21.63 -21.64
N VAL A 131 -15.42 20.37 -21.91
CA VAL A 131 -14.22 19.67 -21.47
C VAL A 131 -13.52 19.16 -22.73
N ASN A 132 -12.27 19.57 -22.95
CA ASN A 132 -11.53 19.33 -24.19
C ASN A 132 -10.50 18.21 -24.06
N VAL A 133 -10.36 17.62 -22.88
CA VAL A 133 -9.38 16.57 -22.60
C VAL A 133 -10.07 15.39 -21.91
N ALA A 134 -9.48 14.22 -22.02
CA ALA A 134 -9.90 13.00 -21.34
C ALA A 134 -8.80 12.47 -20.41
N GLU A 135 -9.17 11.60 -19.50
CA GLU A 135 -8.18 10.89 -18.67
C GLU A 135 -7.27 10.02 -19.56
N GLY A 136 -5.97 10.16 -19.37
CA GLY A 136 -4.95 9.52 -20.17
C GLY A 136 -4.38 10.39 -21.31
N ASP A 137 -4.99 11.52 -21.62
CA ASP A 137 -4.49 12.42 -22.65
C ASP A 137 -3.18 13.09 -22.21
N THR A 138 -2.30 13.36 -23.19
CA THR A 138 -1.11 14.17 -22.99
C THR A 138 -1.40 15.62 -23.39
N VAL A 139 -1.10 16.55 -22.48
CA VAL A 139 -1.32 17.98 -22.66
C VAL A 139 -0.01 18.75 -22.59
N GLN A 140 0.07 19.86 -23.31
CA GLN A 140 1.17 20.82 -23.26
C GLN A 140 0.79 22.02 -22.38
N GLU A 141 1.79 22.69 -21.83
CA GLU A 141 1.57 23.94 -21.09
C GLU A 141 0.84 24.96 -21.96
N GLY A 142 -0.24 25.53 -21.46
CA GLY A 142 -1.11 26.47 -22.16
C GLY A 142 -2.29 25.85 -22.89
N ASP A 143 -2.35 24.53 -23.07
CA ASP A 143 -3.48 23.86 -23.70
C ASP A 143 -4.78 24.11 -22.94
N VAL A 144 -5.89 24.30 -23.69
CA VAL A 144 -7.22 24.53 -23.09
C VAL A 144 -7.80 23.21 -22.61
N LEU A 145 -7.97 23.09 -21.30
CA LEU A 145 -8.51 21.89 -20.65
C LEU A 145 -10.04 21.89 -20.62
N LEU A 146 -10.61 22.99 -20.15
CA LEU A 146 -12.06 23.17 -20.08
C LEU A 146 -12.44 24.65 -20.18
N THR A 147 -13.72 24.93 -20.48
CA THR A 147 -14.28 26.26 -20.43
C THR A 147 -15.44 26.30 -19.40
N VAL A 148 -15.54 27.43 -18.72
CA VAL A 148 -16.57 27.70 -17.72
C VAL A 148 -17.50 28.79 -18.25
N LYS A 149 -18.80 28.54 -18.24
CA LYS A 149 -19.81 29.54 -18.49
C LYS A 149 -20.12 30.31 -17.23
N ASN A 150 -20.00 31.64 -17.30
CA ASN A 150 -20.35 32.55 -16.22
C ASN A 150 -21.00 33.82 -16.81
N ASP A 151 -22.31 33.90 -16.66
CA ASP A 151 -23.11 35.01 -17.22
C ASP A 151 -22.84 36.36 -16.52
N GLU A 152 -22.35 36.33 -15.26
CA GLU A 152 -21.98 37.53 -14.50
C GLU A 152 -20.74 38.20 -15.08
N LEU A 153 -19.74 37.43 -15.50
CA LEU A 153 -18.52 37.94 -16.14
C LEU A 153 -18.86 38.57 -17.50
N ASP A 154 -19.75 37.95 -18.27
CA ASP A 154 -20.21 38.52 -19.53
C ASP A 154 -20.99 39.84 -19.32
N LYS A 155 -21.78 39.92 -18.24
CA LYS A 155 -22.45 41.16 -17.86
C LYS A 155 -21.42 42.23 -17.43
N ALA A 156 -20.40 41.86 -16.61
CA ALA A 156 -19.38 42.80 -16.16
C ALA A 156 -18.59 43.40 -17.34
N ILE A 157 -18.27 42.62 -18.37
CA ILE A 157 -17.67 43.17 -19.60
C ILE A 157 -18.58 44.17 -20.28
N ARG A 158 -19.87 43.85 -20.48
CA ARG A 158 -20.80 44.76 -21.15
C ARG A 158 -20.98 46.07 -20.34
N ASP A 159 -21.08 45.98 -19.03
CA ASP A 159 -21.22 47.13 -18.16
C ASP A 159 -19.96 48.03 -18.19
N ALA A 160 -18.78 47.43 -18.15
CA ALA A 160 -17.51 48.14 -18.28
C ALA A 160 -17.34 48.78 -19.67
N GLU A 161 -17.74 48.09 -20.75
CA GLU A 161 -17.72 48.62 -22.11
C GLU A 161 -18.61 49.85 -22.23
N MET A 162 -19.82 49.80 -21.62
CA MET A 162 -20.71 50.97 -21.58
C MET A 162 -20.08 52.14 -20.80
N GLY A 163 -19.37 51.82 -19.70
CA GLY A 163 -18.56 52.78 -18.95
C GLY A 163 -17.55 53.53 -19.82
N VAL A 164 -16.75 52.78 -20.59
CA VAL A 164 -15.79 53.37 -21.55
C VAL A 164 -16.46 54.23 -22.62
N ARG A 165 -17.60 53.76 -23.12
CA ARG A 165 -18.39 54.53 -24.16
C ARG A 165 -18.89 55.85 -23.57
N ASN A 166 -19.43 55.83 -22.35
CA ASN A 166 -19.95 57.03 -21.68
C ASN A 166 -18.79 58.02 -21.34
N ALA A 167 -17.67 57.52 -20.85
CA ALA A 167 -16.49 58.33 -20.58
C ALA A 167 -15.94 58.98 -21.86
N LYS A 168 -15.90 58.23 -22.97
CA LYS A 168 -15.51 58.85 -24.29
C LYS A 168 -16.42 60.00 -24.70
N LEU A 169 -17.75 59.84 -24.52
CA LEU A 169 -18.69 60.92 -24.77
C LEU A 169 -18.44 62.09 -23.87
N GLY A 170 -18.11 61.86 -22.57
CA GLY A 170 -17.75 62.92 -21.64
C GLY A 170 -16.51 63.72 -22.08
N VAL A 171 -15.48 63.01 -22.53
CA VAL A 171 -14.27 63.68 -23.13
C VAL A 171 -14.63 64.51 -24.34
N SER A 172 -15.44 63.96 -25.24
CA SER A 172 -15.88 64.73 -26.44
C SER A 172 -16.69 66.00 -26.08
N GLN A 173 -17.59 65.90 -25.09
CA GLN A 173 -18.36 67.03 -24.57
C GLN A 173 -17.44 68.07 -23.94
N ALA A 174 -16.51 67.67 -23.06
CA ALA A 174 -15.59 68.54 -22.40
C ALA A 174 -14.66 69.23 -23.43
N GLN A 175 -14.20 68.50 -24.45
CA GLN A 175 -13.38 69.08 -25.53
C GLN A 175 -14.18 70.10 -26.38
N SER A 176 -15.45 69.81 -26.67
CA SER A 176 -16.32 70.77 -27.40
C SER A 176 -16.58 72.02 -26.57
N ALA A 177 -16.83 71.86 -25.28
CA ALA A 177 -17.01 73.01 -24.36
C ALA A 177 -15.70 73.85 -24.28
N TYR A 178 -14.55 73.20 -24.13
CA TYR A 178 -13.26 73.85 -24.15
C TYR A 178 -13.02 74.66 -25.43
N ALA A 179 -13.30 74.06 -26.60
CA ALA A 179 -13.18 74.73 -27.92
C ALA A 179 -14.06 75.99 -27.98
N THR A 180 -15.32 75.86 -27.56
CA THR A 180 -16.27 77.00 -27.53
C THR A 180 -15.81 78.09 -26.60
N THR A 181 -15.33 77.76 -25.39
CA THR A 181 -14.81 78.73 -24.43
C THR A 181 -13.56 79.44 -24.94
N LEU A 182 -12.68 78.69 -25.61
CA LEU A 182 -11.47 79.24 -26.23
C LEU A 182 -11.77 80.22 -27.38
N GLU A 183 -12.78 79.89 -28.21
CA GLU A 183 -13.26 80.79 -29.25
C GLU A 183 -13.85 82.09 -28.65
N ALA A 184 -14.66 82.00 -27.59
CA ALA A 184 -15.22 83.17 -26.89
C ALA A 184 -14.12 84.01 -26.26
N TYR A 185 -13.07 83.42 -25.67
CA TYR A 185 -11.91 84.11 -25.18
C TYR A 185 -11.18 84.91 -26.28
N ASN A 186 -10.97 84.26 -27.43
CA ASN A 186 -10.24 84.87 -28.54
C ASN A 186 -11.05 85.98 -29.27
N LYS A 187 -12.39 85.90 -29.32
CA LYS A 187 -13.27 86.85 -29.99
C LYS A 187 -13.74 87.99 -29.07
N ASP A 188 -14.18 87.64 -27.89
CA ASP A 188 -14.96 88.53 -27.03
C ASP A 188 -14.20 88.94 -25.76
N GLY A 189 -12.94 88.50 -25.56
CA GLY A 189 -12.13 88.83 -24.39
C GLY A 189 -12.64 88.19 -23.11
N ALA A 190 -13.23 87.00 -23.18
CA ALA A 190 -13.71 86.26 -22.02
C ALA A 190 -12.60 86.01 -20.99
N GLU A 191 -12.91 85.76 -19.75
CA GLU A 191 -11.93 85.55 -18.69
C GLU A 191 -11.04 84.32 -18.91
N ALA A 192 -9.73 84.46 -18.74
CA ALA A 192 -8.76 83.35 -18.87
C ALA A 192 -9.09 82.21 -17.88
N SER A 193 -9.61 82.53 -16.72
CA SER A 193 -10.05 81.52 -15.71
C SER A 193 -11.12 80.56 -16.23
N ALA A 194 -11.97 80.99 -17.17
CA ALA A 194 -12.97 80.16 -17.78
C ALA A 194 -12.34 79.11 -18.71
N VAL A 195 -11.27 79.48 -19.45
CA VAL A 195 -10.50 78.60 -20.30
C VAL A 195 -9.75 77.54 -19.46
N ASP A 196 -9.14 77.97 -18.38
CA ASP A 196 -8.44 77.07 -17.45
C ASP A 196 -9.42 76.07 -16.82
N SER A 197 -10.59 76.55 -16.39
CA SER A 197 -11.66 75.65 -15.86
C SER A 197 -12.12 74.62 -16.88
N ALA A 198 -12.29 75.04 -18.14
CA ALA A 198 -12.68 74.07 -19.21
C ALA A 198 -11.53 73.12 -19.54
N ALA A 199 -10.27 73.56 -19.49
CA ALA A 199 -9.10 72.66 -19.65
C ALA A 199 -9.03 71.61 -18.53
N PHE A 200 -9.27 72.02 -17.27
CA PHE A 200 -9.36 71.05 -16.15
C PHE A 200 -10.52 70.09 -16.32
N ALA A 201 -11.68 70.52 -16.88
CA ALA A 201 -12.77 69.62 -17.19
C ALA A 201 -12.43 68.57 -18.23
N VAL A 202 -11.62 68.95 -19.27
CA VAL A 202 -11.11 68.00 -20.27
C VAL A 202 -10.17 66.98 -19.62
N GLU A 203 -9.26 67.46 -18.73
CA GLU A 203 -8.36 66.56 -18.05
C GLU A 203 -9.09 65.62 -17.09
N SER A 204 -10.04 66.11 -16.32
CA SER A 204 -10.89 65.27 -15.47
C SER A 204 -11.68 64.23 -16.28
N ALA A 205 -12.21 64.60 -17.45
CA ALA A 205 -12.92 63.67 -18.33
C ALA A 205 -11.98 62.61 -18.92
N LYS A 206 -10.71 62.98 -19.22
CA LYS A 206 -9.72 62.00 -19.67
C LYS A 206 -9.32 61.02 -18.56
N ASN A 207 -9.16 61.52 -17.33
CA ASN A 207 -8.93 60.63 -16.20
C ASN A 207 -10.07 59.65 -16.01
N SER A 208 -11.32 60.13 -16.06
CA SER A 208 -12.50 59.23 -16.03
C SER A 208 -12.53 58.21 -17.16
N LEU A 209 -12.04 58.57 -18.36
CA LEU A 209 -11.90 57.63 -19.46
C LEU A 209 -10.79 56.58 -19.16
N SER A 210 -9.66 57.01 -18.60
CA SER A 210 -8.61 56.11 -18.18
C SER A 210 -9.08 55.07 -17.16
N ASP A 211 -9.81 55.54 -16.12
CA ASP A 211 -10.39 54.66 -15.09
C ASP A 211 -11.38 53.66 -15.66
N ALA A 212 -12.23 54.13 -16.60
CA ALA A 212 -13.20 53.26 -17.29
C ALA A 212 -12.50 52.19 -18.18
N GLN A 213 -11.39 52.59 -18.83
CA GLN A 213 -10.60 51.64 -19.64
C GLN A 213 -9.88 50.59 -18.77
N GLU A 214 -9.39 51.01 -17.61
CA GLU A 214 -8.80 50.10 -16.63
C GLU A 214 -9.86 49.09 -16.12
N ALA A 215 -11.04 49.57 -15.74
CA ALA A 215 -12.15 48.73 -15.32
C ALA A 215 -12.57 47.72 -16.41
N TYR A 216 -12.57 48.13 -17.68
CA TYR A 216 -12.84 47.24 -18.80
C TYR A 216 -11.74 46.18 -18.97
N SER A 217 -10.46 46.58 -18.87
CA SER A 217 -9.35 45.65 -18.98
C SER A 217 -9.38 44.58 -17.86
N ILE A 218 -9.72 44.98 -16.65
CA ILE A 218 -9.90 44.07 -15.51
C ILE A 218 -11.06 43.09 -15.76
N ALA A 219 -12.20 43.58 -16.27
CA ALA A 219 -13.36 42.77 -16.59
C ALA A 219 -13.05 41.70 -17.66
N VAL A 220 -12.27 42.09 -18.69
CA VAL A 220 -11.80 41.15 -19.74
C VAL A 220 -10.82 40.12 -19.15
N ALA A 221 -9.84 40.57 -18.38
CA ALA A 221 -8.87 39.64 -17.76
C ALA A 221 -9.55 38.63 -16.82
N ASN A 222 -10.56 39.05 -16.07
CA ASN A 222 -11.34 38.15 -15.24
C ASN A 222 -12.19 37.16 -16.09
N ALA A 223 -12.70 37.60 -17.22
CA ALA A 223 -13.45 36.72 -18.11
C ALA A 223 -12.55 35.73 -18.86
N GLU A 224 -11.29 36.06 -19.14
CA GLU A 224 -10.32 35.12 -19.71
C GLU A 224 -10.05 33.93 -18.76
N LYS A 225 -10.20 34.11 -17.45
CA LYS A 225 -10.06 33.04 -16.45
C LYS A 225 -11.13 31.95 -16.56
N ARG A 226 -12.17 32.13 -17.39
CA ARG A 226 -13.14 31.09 -17.74
C ARG A 226 -12.49 29.95 -18.54
N THR A 227 -11.42 30.26 -19.25
CA THR A 227 -10.67 29.28 -20.04
C THR A 227 -9.57 28.72 -19.16
N VAL A 228 -9.79 27.52 -18.65
CA VAL A 228 -8.82 26.84 -17.80
C VAL A 228 -7.77 26.17 -18.69
N ARG A 229 -6.52 26.50 -18.46
CA ARG A 229 -5.39 26.02 -19.24
C ARG A 229 -4.46 25.13 -18.39
N ALA A 230 -3.74 24.26 -19.04
CA ALA A 230 -2.70 23.45 -18.41
C ALA A 230 -1.54 24.32 -17.91
N PRO A 231 -1.22 24.33 -16.61
CA PRO A 231 -0.10 25.09 -16.06
C PRO A 231 1.26 24.48 -16.35
N LYS A 232 1.29 23.20 -16.76
CA LYS A 232 2.48 22.44 -17.13
C LYS A 232 2.11 21.34 -18.12
N SER A 233 3.09 20.93 -18.93
CA SER A 233 2.98 19.76 -19.78
C SER A 233 2.97 18.48 -18.94
N GLY A 234 2.21 17.48 -19.34
CA GLY A 234 2.07 16.20 -18.63
C GLY A 234 0.91 15.35 -19.15
N SER A 235 0.55 14.32 -18.43
CA SER A 235 -0.61 13.49 -18.72
C SER A 235 -1.73 13.75 -17.71
N VAL A 236 -2.98 13.73 -18.17
CA VAL A 236 -4.18 13.84 -17.34
C VAL A 236 -4.36 12.51 -16.59
N VAL A 237 -4.15 12.52 -15.28
CA VAL A 237 -4.21 11.29 -14.45
C VAL A 237 -5.53 11.12 -13.71
N ALA A 238 -6.28 12.21 -13.54
CA ALA A 238 -7.63 12.15 -13.00
C ALA A 238 -8.47 13.30 -13.56
N MET A 239 -9.74 13.03 -13.84
CA MET A 239 -10.69 13.99 -14.35
C MET A 239 -12.06 13.85 -13.70
N ASN A 240 -12.42 14.85 -12.89
CA ASN A 240 -13.71 14.95 -12.22
C ASN A 240 -14.63 16.00 -12.88
N ALA A 241 -14.16 16.63 -13.98
CA ALA A 241 -14.91 17.64 -14.69
C ALA A 241 -16.02 17.01 -15.56
N GLN A 242 -17.25 17.42 -15.37
CA GLN A 242 -18.39 16.99 -16.20
C GLN A 242 -19.08 18.21 -16.79
N VAL A 243 -19.41 18.16 -18.08
CA VAL A 243 -20.17 19.21 -18.75
C VAL A 243 -21.52 19.40 -18.08
N GLY A 244 -21.87 20.64 -17.76
CA GLY A 244 -23.09 21.01 -17.05
C GLY A 244 -23.00 20.97 -15.52
N ALA A 245 -21.91 20.49 -14.94
CA ALA A 245 -21.69 20.53 -13.49
C ALA A 245 -21.20 21.91 -13.03
N SER A 246 -21.50 22.26 -11.76
CA SER A 246 -20.93 23.45 -11.12
C SER A 246 -19.45 23.21 -10.79
N THR A 247 -18.63 24.23 -10.97
CA THR A 247 -17.21 24.22 -10.59
C THR A 247 -17.01 23.98 -9.09
N ASP A 248 -17.91 24.46 -8.23
CA ASP A 248 -17.82 24.32 -6.78
C ASP A 248 -18.03 22.88 -6.30
N SER A 249 -18.92 22.14 -6.97
CA SER A 249 -19.20 20.74 -6.62
C SER A 249 -18.01 19.83 -6.87
N ALA A 250 -17.24 20.12 -7.90
CA ALA A 250 -16.09 19.32 -8.30
C ALA A 250 -14.82 19.70 -7.54
N ALA A 251 -14.67 20.94 -7.09
CA ALA A 251 -13.55 21.36 -6.24
C ALA A 251 -13.54 20.61 -4.90
N ASN A 252 -14.72 20.27 -4.35
CA ASN A 252 -14.85 19.49 -3.13
C ASN A 252 -14.47 18.01 -3.28
N ALA A 253 -14.34 17.51 -4.51
CA ALA A 253 -13.96 16.13 -4.82
C ALA A 253 -12.43 15.91 -5.00
N GLY A 254 -11.59 16.86 -4.59
CA GLY A 254 -10.13 16.74 -4.71
C GLY A 254 -9.54 17.42 -5.96
N GLY A 255 -10.31 18.23 -6.65
CA GLY A 255 -9.90 18.96 -7.85
C GLY A 255 -10.58 18.48 -9.12
N LEU A 256 -10.64 19.37 -10.12
CA LEU A 256 -11.33 19.08 -11.38
C LEU A 256 -10.50 18.23 -12.34
N ILE A 257 -9.24 18.58 -12.51
CA ILE A 257 -8.31 17.89 -13.39
C ILE A 257 -6.96 17.78 -12.68
N GLN A 258 -6.37 16.59 -12.69
CA GLN A 258 -5.02 16.38 -12.20
C GLN A 258 -4.10 16.06 -13.37
N ILE A 259 -3.05 16.86 -13.54
CA ILE A 259 -2.00 16.67 -14.53
C ILE A 259 -0.74 16.21 -13.82
N ALA A 260 -0.09 15.17 -14.33
CA ALA A 260 1.13 14.63 -13.75
C ALA A 260 2.19 14.39 -14.85
N ASP A 261 3.43 14.59 -14.46
CA ASP A 261 4.57 14.18 -15.28
C ASP A 261 4.87 12.71 -14.99
N LEU A 262 4.68 11.87 -16.01
CA LEU A 262 4.90 10.42 -15.92
C LEU A 262 6.31 10.01 -16.39
N SER A 263 7.18 10.94 -16.72
CA SER A 263 8.56 10.66 -17.15
C SER A 263 9.41 10.06 -16.02
N GLN A 264 9.06 10.38 -14.78
CA GLN A 264 9.65 9.83 -13.58
C GLN A 264 8.57 9.50 -12.55
N MET A 265 8.73 8.38 -11.88
CA MET A 265 7.79 7.94 -10.86
C MET A 265 8.48 7.79 -9.51
N THR A 266 7.73 7.92 -8.45
CA THR A 266 8.17 7.70 -7.07
C THR A 266 7.32 6.61 -6.45
N VAL A 267 7.96 5.67 -5.76
CA VAL A 267 7.26 4.71 -4.89
C VAL A 267 7.43 5.19 -3.46
N LYS A 268 6.30 5.32 -2.76
CA LYS A 268 6.29 5.65 -1.34
C LYS A 268 5.98 4.37 -0.57
N VAL A 269 6.96 3.89 0.20
CA VAL A 269 6.87 2.67 0.99
C VAL A 269 6.99 2.97 2.47
N GLN A 270 6.52 2.04 3.30
CA GLN A 270 6.65 2.12 4.76
C GLN A 270 7.63 1.05 5.22
N VAL A 271 8.67 1.46 5.92
CA VAL A 271 9.70 0.59 6.49
C VAL A 271 9.59 0.61 8.00
N ASN A 272 9.71 -0.55 8.64
CA ASN A 272 9.62 -0.70 10.09
C ASN A 272 10.79 -0.01 10.81
N GLU A 273 10.60 0.38 12.06
CA GLU A 273 11.61 1.02 12.91
C GLU A 273 12.88 0.17 13.04
N VAL A 274 12.76 -1.14 13.08
CA VAL A 274 13.90 -2.07 13.20
C VAL A 274 14.81 -2.00 11.97
N ASP A 275 14.21 -1.88 10.77
CA ASP A 275 14.93 -1.94 9.50
C ASP A 275 15.35 -0.57 8.99
N ILE A 276 14.67 0.51 9.41
CA ILE A 276 14.97 1.86 8.92
C ILE A 276 16.39 2.34 9.25
N SER A 277 16.93 1.85 10.38
CA SER A 277 18.30 2.17 10.80
C SER A 277 19.36 1.70 9.81
N LYS A 278 19.03 0.69 8.99
CA LYS A 278 19.91 0.11 7.97
C LYS A 278 19.72 0.75 6.59
N VAL A 279 18.63 1.49 6.39
CA VAL A 279 18.32 2.13 5.10
C VAL A 279 18.98 3.50 5.03
N SER A 280 19.60 3.80 3.88
CA SER A 280 20.26 5.07 3.64
C SER A 280 19.85 5.67 2.30
N VAL A 281 19.85 7.02 2.22
CA VAL A 281 19.61 7.73 0.97
C VAL A 281 20.70 7.38 -0.04
N GLY A 282 20.28 7.09 -1.27
CA GLY A 282 21.17 6.68 -2.36
C GLY A 282 21.26 5.18 -2.58
N GLN A 283 20.69 4.36 -1.68
CA GLN A 283 20.65 2.91 -1.87
C GLN A 283 19.79 2.53 -3.08
N MET A 284 20.25 1.49 -3.78
CA MET A 284 19.52 0.90 -4.90
C MET A 284 18.43 -0.05 -4.38
N ALA A 285 17.35 -0.10 -5.11
CA ALA A 285 16.24 -1.01 -4.84
C ALA A 285 15.70 -1.59 -6.14
N LYS A 286 15.18 -2.78 -6.08
CA LYS A 286 14.43 -3.42 -7.16
C LYS A 286 12.95 -3.31 -6.88
N VAL A 287 12.21 -2.94 -7.93
CA VAL A 287 10.76 -2.70 -7.84
C VAL A 287 10.05 -3.61 -8.81
N THR A 288 9.11 -4.39 -8.29
CA THR A 288 8.25 -5.27 -9.07
C THR A 288 6.79 -4.91 -8.85
N PHE A 289 5.93 -5.26 -9.80
CA PHE A 289 4.53 -4.88 -9.78
C PHE A 289 3.64 -6.10 -9.98
N SER A 290 2.67 -6.30 -9.09
CA SER A 290 1.71 -7.40 -9.23
C SER A 290 0.86 -7.28 -10.50
N ALA A 291 0.61 -6.05 -10.97
CA ALA A 291 -0.16 -5.77 -12.17
C ALA A 291 0.64 -5.94 -13.47
N LEU A 292 1.97 -6.00 -13.42
CA LEU A 292 2.88 -6.11 -14.56
C LEU A 292 3.89 -7.25 -14.32
N PRO A 293 3.45 -8.51 -14.43
CA PRO A 293 4.32 -9.66 -14.16
C PRO A 293 5.50 -9.68 -15.14
N GLY A 294 6.71 -9.87 -14.58
CA GLY A 294 7.95 -9.90 -15.36
C GLY A 294 8.60 -8.52 -15.60
N VAL A 295 8.00 -7.44 -15.15
CA VAL A 295 8.61 -6.10 -15.16
C VAL A 295 9.30 -5.87 -13.84
N GLU A 296 10.64 -5.73 -13.87
CA GLU A 296 11.48 -5.34 -12.76
C GLU A 296 12.18 -4.02 -13.13
N LEU A 297 12.05 -3.02 -12.28
CA LEU A 297 12.63 -1.69 -12.48
C LEU A 297 13.61 -1.37 -11.37
N ASP A 298 14.69 -0.69 -11.74
CA ASP A 298 15.63 -0.14 -10.77
C ASP A 298 15.09 1.16 -10.19
N ALA A 299 15.21 1.29 -8.87
CA ALA A 299 14.85 2.47 -8.13
C ALA A 299 15.97 2.87 -7.15
N GLN A 300 15.95 4.10 -6.72
CA GLN A 300 16.91 4.64 -5.77
C GLN A 300 16.19 5.33 -4.61
N VAL A 301 16.62 5.09 -3.38
CA VAL A 301 16.13 5.80 -2.20
C VAL A 301 16.55 7.26 -2.28
N THR A 302 15.57 8.17 -2.37
CA THR A 302 15.79 9.61 -2.45
C THR A 302 15.53 10.32 -1.15
N ARG A 303 14.60 9.81 -0.34
CA ARG A 303 14.22 10.44 0.92
C ARG A 303 13.73 9.42 1.94
N ILE A 304 14.12 9.64 3.19
CA ILE A 304 13.64 8.94 4.37
C ILE A 304 12.95 9.97 5.26
N ALA A 305 11.73 9.69 5.71
CA ALA A 305 11.03 10.57 6.63
C ALA A 305 11.71 10.57 8.00
N THR A 306 11.86 11.75 8.61
CA THR A 306 12.43 11.90 9.96
C THR A 306 11.41 11.68 11.07
N VAL A 307 10.12 11.68 10.73
CA VAL A 307 9.03 11.47 11.67
C VAL A 307 8.35 10.16 11.32
N ALA A 308 8.14 9.34 12.33
CA ALA A 308 7.40 8.10 12.16
C ALA A 308 5.96 8.39 11.72
N GLY A 309 5.50 7.70 10.70
CA GLY A 309 4.09 7.64 10.36
C GLY A 309 3.41 6.67 11.32
N SER A 310 2.44 7.10 12.08
CA SER A 310 1.50 6.18 12.69
C SER A 310 0.65 5.62 11.57
N GLY A 311 0.76 4.30 11.30
CA GLY A 311 -0.21 3.63 10.45
C GLY A 311 -1.60 3.93 11.00
N GLU A 312 -2.45 4.56 10.18
CA GLU A 312 -3.84 4.84 10.52
C GLU A 312 -4.62 3.51 10.60
N ASP A 313 -4.41 2.76 11.68
CA ASP A 313 -5.41 1.82 12.13
C ASP A 313 -6.41 2.61 13.00
N SER A 314 -7.53 2.99 12.37
CA SER A 314 -8.66 3.70 12.95
C SER A 314 -9.42 2.91 14.03
N SER A 315 -8.86 1.84 14.56
CA SER A 315 -9.39 1.07 15.68
C SER A 315 -8.50 1.28 16.91
N GLY A 316 -8.89 2.21 17.75
CA GLY A 316 -8.26 2.71 18.98
C GLY A 316 -7.81 1.69 20.03
N HIS A 317 -7.02 0.69 19.63
CA HIS A 317 -6.28 -0.20 20.54
C HIS A 317 -4.80 -0.02 20.25
N GLY A 318 -4.10 0.64 21.15
CA GLY A 318 -2.69 0.99 21.05
C GLY A 318 -1.79 -0.23 20.87
N GLY A 319 -1.16 -0.31 19.70
CA GLY A 319 -0.22 -1.36 19.32
C GLY A 319 0.22 -1.25 17.86
N GLY A 320 0.07 -0.08 17.22
CA GLY A 320 0.50 0.13 15.83
C GLY A 320 2.02 -0.05 15.69
N VAL A 321 2.45 -0.80 14.67
CA VAL A 321 3.86 -0.90 14.31
C VAL A 321 4.36 0.47 13.87
N VAL A 322 5.46 0.93 14.48
CA VAL A 322 6.10 2.19 14.10
C VAL A 322 6.76 2.02 12.74
N THR A 323 6.37 2.83 11.77
CA THR A 323 6.91 2.79 10.41
C THR A 323 7.39 4.17 9.98
N TYR A 324 8.35 4.18 9.06
CA TYR A 324 8.88 5.40 8.46
C TYR A 324 8.63 5.39 6.95
N ASP A 325 8.19 6.52 6.43
CA ASP A 325 7.98 6.69 5.00
C ASP A 325 9.32 6.82 4.27
N VAL A 326 9.56 5.94 3.30
CA VAL A 326 10.71 5.99 2.41
C VAL A 326 10.23 6.23 0.99
N SER A 327 10.82 7.21 0.32
CA SER A 327 10.52 7.54 -1.08
C SER A 327 11.65 7.05 -1.98
N LEU A 328 11.29 6.27 -2.98
CA LEU A 328 12.21 5.75 -3.99
C LEU A 328 11.86 6.34 -5.35
N LEU A 329 12.84 6.79 -6.09
CA LEU A 329 12.70 7.31 -7.45
C LEU A 329 12.92 6.19 -8.46
N ILE A 330 11.99 6.04 -9.39
CA ILE A 330 12.14 5.23 -10.60
C ILE A 330 12.44 6.20 -11.75
N PRO A 331 13.68 6.27 -12.24
CA PRO A 331 14.08 7.26 -13.24
C PRO A 331 13.54 6.96 -14.63
N GLN A 332 13.27 5.69 -14.94
CA GLN A 332 12.77 5.21 -16.21
C GLN A 332 11.60 4.24 -15.99
N PRO A 333 10.39 4.77 -15.74
CA PRO A 333 9.22 3.92 -15.56
C PRO A 333 8.84 3.23 -16.89
N ALA A 334 8.29 2.02 -16.81
CA ALA A 334 7.69 1.36 -17.96
C ALA A 334 6.46 2.14 -18.44
N ALA A 335 6.18 2.10 -19.75
CA ALA A 335 5.06 2.84 -20.35
C ALA A 335 3.68 2.42 -19.80
N GLU A 336 3.57 1.16 -19.36
CA GLU A 336 2.35 0.60 -18.78
C GLU A 336 2.17 0.95 -17.29
N LEU A 337 3.20 1.53 -16.66
CA LEU A 337 3.16 1.87 -15.23
C LEU A 337 2.26 3.09 -15.00
N LYS A 338 1.22 2.90 -14.20
CA LYS A 338 0.25 3.96 -13.87
C LYS A 338 0.35 4.39 -12.41
N PRO A 339 0.13 5.67 -12.12
CA PRO A 339 -0.05 6.14 -10.75
C PRO A 339 -1.12 5.34 -10.01
N GLY A 340 -0.90 5.07 -8.73
CA GLY A 340 -1.81 4.27 -7.90
C GLY A 340 -1.57 2.76 -7.92
N MET A 341 -0.73 2.23 -8.83
CA MET A 341 -0.36 0.82 -8.80
C MET A 341 0.43 0.49 -7.53
N THR A 342 0.23 -0.72 -7.02
CA THR A 342 1.01 -1.24 -5.90
C THR A 342 2.32 -1.85 -6.40
N ALA A 343 3.41 -1.42 -5.81
CA ALA A 343 4.76 -1.90 -6.06
C ALA A 343 5.27 -2.69 -4.87
N SER A 344 5.94 -3.80 -5.13
CA SER A 344 6.77 -4.54 -4.18
C SER A 344 8.20 -4.08 -4.34
N VAL A 345 8.83 -3.65 -3.27
CA VAL A 345 10.16 -3.01 -3.30
C VAL A 345 11.11 -3.81 -2.43
N GLN A 346 12.25 -4.17 -3.00
CA GLN A 346 13.38 -4.78 -2.29
C GLN A 346 14.53 -3.76 -2.22
N ILE A 347 14.72 -3.16 -1.05
CA ILE A 347 15.82 -2.21 -0.81
C ILE A 347 17.07 -3.01 -0.45
N MET A 348 18.12 -2.90 -1.26
CA MET A 348 19.38 -3.60 -1.04
C MET A 348 20.16 -2.91 0.07
N LEU A 349 20.34 -3.60 1.22
CA LEU A 349 21.09 -3.07 2.37
C LEU A 349 22.57 -3.34 2.21
N GLN A 350 22.91 -4.60 1.98
CA GLN A 350 24.29 -5.07 1.82
C GLN A 350 24.35 -6.16 0.76
N SER A 351 25.39 -6.13 -0.06
CA SER A 351 25.72 -7.20 -1.01
C SER A 351 27.16 -7.60 -0.79
N VAL A 352 27.37 -8.90 -0.54
CA VAL A 352 28.71 -9.50 -0.43
C VAL A 352 28.83 -10.52 -1.56
N PRO A 353 29.52 -10.17 -2.65
CA PRO A 353 29.68 -11.08 -3.78
C PRO A 353 30.65 -12.21 -3.43
N ASP A 354 30.45 -13.35 -4.09
CA ASP A 354 31.36 -14.53 -4.05
C ASP A 354 31.72 -14.97 -2.63
N THR A 355 30.74 -15.13 -1.74
CA THR A 355 30.94 -15.53 -0.34
C THR A 355 30.38 -16.94 -0.09
N LEU A 356 30.90 -17.62 0.94
CA LEU A 356 30.34 -18.87 1.42
C LEU A 356 29.07 -18.59 2.22
N MET A 357 28.01 -19.32 1.96
CA MET A 357 26.71 -19.16 2.58
C MET A 357 26.27 -20.44 3.27
N VAL A 358 25.76 -20.27 4.49
CA VAL A 358 25.12 -21.35 5.25
C VAL A 358 23.80 -20.84 5.85
N PRO A 359 22.81 -21.71 6.12
CA PRO A 359 21.67 -21.33 6.95
C PRO A 359 22.15 -20.78 8.30
N LEU A 360 21.48 -19.72 8.78
CA LEU A 360 21.85 -19.07 10.05
C LEU A 360 21.82 -20.06 11.22
N SER A 361 20.97 -21.08 11.18
CA SER A 361 20.88 -22.15 12.17
C SER A 361 22.14 -23.02 12.28
N CYS A 362 23.00 -23.04 11.25
CA CYS A 362 24.25 -23.79 11.26
C CYS A 362 25.39 -23.09 12.01
N VAL A 363 25.23 -21.81 12.33
CA VAL A 363 26.26 -21.00 13.00
C VAL A 363 25.99 -20.97 14.50
N ALA A 364 26.95 -21.44 15.29
CA ALA A 364 26.95 -21.34 16.73
C ALA A 364 27.98 -20.34 17.22
N MET A 365 27.81 -19.88 18.47
CA MET A 365 28.78 -19.02 19.16
C MET A 365 29.42 -19.79 20.31
N ASP A 366 30.71 -19.63 20.52
CA ASP A 366 31.40 -20.14 21.67
C ASP A 366 31.29 -19.18 22.87
N GLU A 367 31.76 -19.64 24.04
CA GLU A 367 31.76 -18.84 25.28
C GLU A 367 32.66 -17.57 25.18
N ALA A 368 33.61 -17.56 24.25
CA ALA A 368 34.49 -16.41 24.00
C ALA A 368 33.91 -15.42 22.99
N GLY A 369 32.75 -15.73 22.40
CA GLY A 369 32.07 -14.90 21.38
C GLY A 369 32.58 -15.16 19.95
N GLY A 370 33.35 -16.20 19.72
CA GLY A 370 33.73 -16.65 18.38
C GLY A 370 32.60 -17.44 17.70
N SER A 371 32.42 -17.26 16.40
CA SER A 371 31.43 -18.04 15.64
C SER A 371 32.08 -19.29 15.06
N TYR A 372 31.36 -20.40 15.02
CA TYR A 372 31.82 -21.65 14.45
C TYR A 372 30.67 -22.41 13.77
N VAL A 373 31.06 -23.35 12.91
CA VAL A 373 30.15 -24.33 12.30
C VAL A 373 30.66 -25.74 12.57
N MET A 374 29.79 -26.74 12.60
CA MET A 374 30.12 -28.13 12.76
C MET A 374 30.14 -28.81 11.38
N VAL A 375 31.29 -29.13 10.87
CA VAL A 375 31.47 -29.81 9.58
C VAL A 375 31.48 -31.32 9.80
N VAL A 376 30.64 -32.05 9.08
CA VAL A 376 30.55 -33.51 9.18
C VAL A 376 31.72 -34.14 8.41
N THR A 377 32.61 -34.82 9.15
CA THR A 377 33.78 -35.49 8.60
C THR A 377 33.51 -36.95 8.27
N ASP A 378 32.64 -37.62 9.00
CA ASP A 378 32.24 -39.01 8.74
C ASP A 378 30.71 -39.18 8.92
N TYR A 379 30.07 -39.65 7.86
CA TYR A 379 28.63 -39.84 7.79
C TYR A 379 28.12 -41.10 8.48
N GLU A 380 29.01 -42.13 8.58
CA GLU A 380 28.63 -43.42 9.18
C GLU A 380 28.68 -43.35 10.71
N THR A 381 29.65 -42.63 11.22
CA THR A 381 29.85 -42.44 12.68
C THR A 381 29.19 -41.20 13.25
N GLY A 382 28.78 -40.27 12.37
CA GLY A 382 28.24 -38.99 12.81
C GLY A 382 29.28 -38.03 13.37
N ALA A 383 30.55 -38.26 13.07
CA ALA A 383 31.65 -37.43 13.55
C ALA A 383 31.60 -36.05 12.83
N ALA A 384 31.59 -34.99 13.63
CA ALA A 384 31.65 -33.63 13.15
C ALA A 384 32.80 -32.88 13.82
N GLU A 385 33.45 -32.02 13.05
CA GLU A 385 34.57 -31.21 13.50
C GLU A 385 34.16 -29.76 13.61
N ARG A 386 34.53 -29.11 14.70
CA ARG A 386 34.32 -27.71 14.90
C ARG A 386 35.30 -26.89 14.07
N ARG A 387 34.78 -26.01 13.20
CA ARG A 387 35.59 -25.08 12.40
C ARG A 387 35.21 -23.65 12.70
N SER A 388 36.18 -22.82 13.02
CA SER A 388 35.97 -21.40 13.31
C SER A 388 35.68 -20.64 12.05
N VAL A 389 34.61 -19.82 12.10
CA VAL A 389 34.19 -18.98 10.99
C VAL A 389 33.94 -17.54 11.47
N SER A 390 34.09 -16.60 10.56
CA SER A 390 33.71 -15.20 10.79
C SER A 390 32.45 -14.88 9.99
N VAL A 391 31.40 -14.41 10.65
CA VAL A 391 30.17 -13.98 9.99
C VAL A 391 30.37 -12.56 9.47
N ARG A 392 30.39 -12.37 8.15
CA ARG A 392 30.53 -11.06 7.51
C ARG A 392 29.21 -10.32 7.42
N ALA A 393 28.14 -11.07 7.13
CA ALA A 393 26.79 -10.56 7.04
C ALA A 393 25.80 -11.69 7.32
N SER A 394 24.62 -11.37 7.82
CA SER A 394 23.55 -12.35 8.02
C SER A 394 22.20 -11.71 7.83
N ASN A 395 21.28 -12.48 7.29
CA ASN A 395 19.85 -12.15 7.26
C ASN A 395 19.07 -13.14 8.14
N GLN A 396 17.73 -13.13 8.03
CA GLN A 396 16.87 -14.00 8.86
C GLN A 396 17.05 -15.51 8.59
N THR A 397 17.61 -15.90 7.45
CA THR A 397 17.69 -17.30 7.03
C THR A 397 19.12 -17.77 6.76
N THR A 398 20.01 -16.90 6.30
CA THR A 398 21.34 -17.25 5.77
C THR A 398 22.42 -16.36 6.39
N ALA A 399 23.58 -16.93 6.63
CA ALA A 399 24.78 -16.21 7.04
C ALA A 399 25.86 -16.33 5.94
N ALA A 400 26.46 -15.22 5.60
CA ALA A 400 27.68 -15.14 4.80
C ALA A 400 28.87 -15.33 5.72
N ILE A 401 29.63 -16.38 5.50
CA ILE A 401 30.75 -16.79 6.36
C ILE A 401 32.08 -16.75 5.62
N GLU A 402 33.13 -16.55 6.37
CA GLU A 402 34.54 -16.68 5.91
C GLU A 402 35.31 -17.42 6.97
N GLY A 403 36.09 -18.41 6.59
CA GLY A 403 36.89 -19.21 7.53
C GLY A 403 37.41 -20.49 6.92
N ASP A 404 37.69 -21.46 7.76
CA ASP A 404 38.30 -22.76 7.37
C ASP A 404 37.20 -23.75 6.92
N VAL A 405 36.39 -23.33 5.94
CA VAL A 405 35.28 -24.11 5.37
C VAL A 405 35.30 -23.93 3.86
N ASP A 406 35.14 -25.05 3.12
CA ASP A 406 35.09 -25.03 1.66
C ASP A 406 33.68 -25.18 1.11
N GLU A 407 33.51 -24.75 -0.15
CA GLU A 407 32.25 -24.96 -0.89
C GLU A 407 31.97 -26.46 -1.02
N GLY A 408 30.75 -26.87 -0.69
CA GLY A 408 30.33 -28.27 -0.72
C GLY A 408 30.56 -29.02 0.58
N ASP A 409 31.20 -28.42 1.59
CA ASP A 409 31.28 -28.99 2.92
C ASP A 409 29.90 -29.22 3.50
N LYS A 410 29.71 -30.33 4.22
CA LYS A 410 28.45 -30.62 4.90
C LYS A 410 28.48 -30.10 6.33
N VAL A 411 27.59 -29.21 6.66
CA VAL A 411 27.47 -28.63 7.99
C VAL A 411 26.17 -29.08 8.66
N LEU A 412 26.20 -29.20 9.99
CA LEU A 412 25.04 -29.53 10.79
C LEU A 412 24.08 -28.35 10.83
N LEU A 413 22.78 -28.60 10.61
CA LEU A 413 21.71 -27.61 10.75
C LEU A 413 21.55 -27.15 12.21
N ASP A 414 21.85 -28.03 13.17
CA ASP A 414 21.89 -27.72 14.59
C ASP A 414 23.25 -28.13 15.16
N PRO A 415 24.17 -27.16 15.34
CA PRO A 415 25.51 -27.42 15.86
C PRO A 415 25.54 -27.99 17.28
N TYR A 416 24.45 -27.81 18.05
CA TYR A 416 24.33 -28.31 19.44
C TYR A 416 23.81 -29.76 19.52
N SER A 417 23.45 -30.38 18.41
CA SER A 417 22.93 -31.74 18.35
C SER A 417 24.01 -32.83 18.56
N VAL A 418 25.29 -32.48 18.43
CA VAL A 418 26.42 -33.36 18.66
C VAL A 418 27.27 -32.78 19.79
N PRO A 419 27.72 -33.62 20.78
CA PRO A 419 28.64 -33.15 21.80
C PRO A 419 29.92 -32.60 21.16
N ASP A 420 30.33 -31.40 21.55
CA ASP A 420 31.56 -30.77 21.07
C ASP A 420 32.79 -31.65 21.51
N PRO A 421 33.58 -32.21 20.58
CA PRO A 421 34.72 -33.02 20.94
C PRO A 421 35.78 -32.24 21.71
N ASP A 422 35.76 -30.91 21.66
CA ASP A 422 36.75 -30.06 22.35
C ASP A 422 36.29 -29.62 23.77
N MET A 423 35.01 -29.82 24.10
CA MET A 423 34.56 -29.73 25.49
C MET A 423 34.97 -31.02 26.21
N GLY A 424 36.10 -31.00 26.89
CA GLY A 424 36.59 -32.10 27.70
C GLY A 424 35.47 -32.65 28.58
N THR A 425 35.24 -33.96 28.45
CA THR A 425 34.29 -34.72 29.26
C THR A 425 34.52 -34.42 30.74
N ASN A 426 33.76 -33.51 31.29
CA ASN A 426 33.71 -33.36 32.75
C ASN A 426 32.88 -34.55 33.25
N ASP A 427 33.58 -35.70 33.40
CA ASP A 427 33.06 -36.92 34.03
C ASP A 427 32.83 -36.66 35.52
N GLY A 428 31.78 -35.95 35.81
CA GLY A 428 31.27 -35.70 37.12
C GLY A 428 30.25 -36.75 37.58
N SER A 429 30.63 -38.04 37.50
CA SER A 429 29.89 -39.09 38.20
C SER A 429 30.17 -39.02 39.71
N GLY A 430 29.53 -38.05 40.37
CA GLY A 430 29.36 -38.05 41.82
C GLY A 430 27.97 -38.61 42.18
N PRO A 431 27.84 -39.48 43.17
CA PRO A 431 26.57 -40.10 43.51
C PRO A 431 25.58 -39.04 44.08
N VAL A 432 24.42 -38.99 43.46
CA VAL A 432 23.28 -38.22 43.97
C VAL A 432 22.83 -38.82 45.30
N SER A 433 23.14 -38.17 46.42
CA SER A 433 22.50 -38.43 47.70
C SER A 433 21.12 -37.80 47.70
N THR A 434 20.11 -38.65 47.66
CA THR A 434 18.73 -38.31 48.01
C THR A 434 18.65 -38.18 49.51
N ASP A 435 18.62 -36.97 50.03
CA ASP A 435 17.95 -36.69 51.30
C ASP A 435 17.35 -35.29 51.29
N GLY A 436 16.06 -35.29 51.60
CA GLY A 436 15.18 -34.16 51.54
C GLY A 436 15.48 -33.08 52.56
N GLU A 437 15.02 -31.95 52.30
CA GLU A 437 14.29 -31.08 53.25
C GLU A 437 14.14 -29.69 52.62
N ALA A 438 12.92 -29.29 52.45
CA ALA A 438 12.56 -27.94 52.07
C ALA A 438 12.65 -27.00 53.30
N PRO A 439 13.13 -25.79 53.18
CA PRO A 439 12.82 -24.76 54.18
C PRO A 439 11.65 -23.88 53.70
N VAL A 440 10.73 -23.80 54.63
CA VAL A 440 9.53 -23.00 54.68
C VAL A 440 9.87 -21.51 54.63
N ALA A 441 9.07 -20.75 53.89
CA ALA A 441 9.06 -19.30 53.89
C ALA A 441 8.63 -18.75 55.26
N GLU A 442 9.38 -17.83 55.82
CA GLU A 442 8.96 -17.00 56.94
C GLU A 442 8.87 -15.53 56.51
N ASN A 443 7.67 -15.06 56.72
CA ASN A 443 7.16 -13.73 56.52
C ASN A 443 7.67 -12.81 57.64
N ALA A 444 8.24 -11.66 57.34
CA ALA A 444 8.37 -10.59 58.35
C ALA A 444 8.03 -9.24 57.69
N ALA A 445 6.88 -8.77 58.12
CA ALA A 445 6.42 -7.41 57.97
C ALA A 445 7.15 -6.46 58.95
N GLY A 446 7.32 -5.20 58.52
CA GLY A 446 7.77 -4.09 59.37
C GLY A 446 7.81 -2.84 58.48
N SER A 447 6.81 -2.12 58.46
CA SER A 447 6.27 -0.86 58.96
C SER A 447 7.32 0.17 59.39
N ALA A 448 7.18 1.37 58.81
CA ALA A 448 7.13 2.71 59.41
C ALA A 448 7.81 3.74 58.49
N SER A 449 6.97 4.65 57.97
CA SER A 449 6.78 6.08 58.36
C SER A 449 7.85 7.00 57.85
N ASP A 450 7.40 7.90 56.96
CA ASP A 450 6.98 9.27 57.23
C ASP A 450 8.05 10.33 57.00
N ASP A 451 7.57 11.43 56.45
CA ASP A 451 8.06 12.81 56.33
C ASP A 451 8.54 13.15 54.85
N GLY A 452 7.84 13.95 54.06
CA GLY A 452 7.34 15.27 54.35
C GLY A 452 8.34 16.31 53.86
N ALA A 453 8.08 16.87 52.63
CA ALA A 453 8.28 18.30 52.33
C ALA A 453 8.14 18.62 50.86
N GLU A 454 7.02 19.22 50.49
CA GLU A 454 6.96 20.26 49.46
C GLU A 454 7.68 21.52 49.99
N PRO A 455 8.27 22.38 49.18
CA PRO A 455 7.56 23.61 48.93
C PRO A 455 7.69 24.22 47.50
N THR A 456 6.53 24.70 47.03
CA THR A 456 6.21 26.05 46.51
C THR A 456 7.15 26.73 45.48
N ALA A 457 6.55 26.98 44.32
CA ALA A 457 6.31 28.25 43.62
C ALA A 457 7.35 29.35 43.56
N ALA A 458 7.62 29.87 42.34
CA ALA A 458 7.57 31.26 41.90
C ALA A 458 7.78 31.27 40.36
N ALA A 459 6.87 31.67 39.60
CA ALA A 459 6.58 32.87 38.82
C ALA A 459 7.77 33.83 38.62
N ASP A 460 8.10 34.16 37.37
CA ASP A 460 8.15 35.52 36.79
C ASP A 460 8.60 35.44 35.32
N THR A 461 7.79 35.89 34.38
CA THR A 461 7.72 37.15 33.62
C THR A 461 8.86 37.42 32.65
N ALA A 462 8.41 37.70 31.41
CA ALA A 462 8.89 38.68 30.39
C ALA A 462 10.06 38.31 29.46
N ALA A 463 9.84 38.19 28.21
CA ALA A 463 9.90 39.19 27.09
C ALA A 463 9.45 38.50 25.82
#